data_29c3e366e1757121026b6f396e8f808b
#
_entry.id   29c3e366e1757121026b6f396e8f808b
#
_cell.length_a   1.000
_cell.length_b   1.000
_cell.length_c   1.000
_cell.angle_alpha   90.00
_cell.angle_beta   90.00
_cell.angle_gamma   90.00
#
_symmetry.space_group_name_H-M   'P 1'
#
loop_
_entity.id
_entity.type
_entity.pdbx_description
1 polymer ?
#
loop_
_entity_poly.entity_id
_entity_poly.type
_entity_poly.pdbx_seq_one_letter_code
_entity_poly.pdbx_strand_id
1 'polypeptide(L)'
;VDWYKSIDLVVGFALEIHETHELDDIVLPMPTYLEANAFHGSHVDAGTGDALAGDPVGFHHIQQAALKPPEGVRSPVEVMMEIYHRAGILDDVYLVANRSMGLKPPYLLEAGKRYTEAEIFDRHAKSLYGEEHGWDWFKKNGVLVHERDVEERYPGRFIKARIPIYLEHFIGLREELQTV
;
A
#
# COMPACT_ATOMS: atom_id res chain seq x y z
N VAL A 1 11.18 7.03 22.25
CA VAL A 1 11.88 5.87 22.86
C VAL A 1 11.06 5.30 24.00
N ASP A 2 10.59 6.11 24.97
CA ASP A 2 9.83 5.59 26.13
C ASP A 2 8.47 5.00 25.74
N TRP A 3 7.78 5.60 24.77
CA TRP A 3 6.55 5.05 24.21
C TRP A 3 6.78 3.66 23.58
N TYR A 4 7.85 3.51 22.79
CA TYR A 4 8.18 2.24 22.14
C TYR A 4 8.43 1.12 23.16
N LYS A 5 9.12 1.44 24.25
CA LYS A 5 9.39 0.52 25.38
C LYS A 5 8.16 0.16 26.20
N SER A 6 7.06 0.88 26.04
CA SER A 6 5.79 0.58 26.75
C SER A 6 4.91 -0.44 26.01
N ILE A 7 5.30 -0.89 24.83
CA ILE A 7 4.58 -1.90 24.04
C ILE A 7 5.04 -3.27 24.52
N ASP A 8 4.10 -4.17 24.82
CA ASP A 8 4.39 -5.50 25.38
C ASP A 8 5.15 -6.42 24.42
N LEU A 9 4.97 -6.26 23.10
CA LEU A 9 5.65 -7.02 22.08
C LEU A 9 5.78 -6.18 20.79
N VAL A 10 6.99 -5.99 20.34
CA VAL A 10 7.31 -5.29 19.10
C VAL A 10 7.98 -6.25 18.12
N VAL A 11 7.39 -6.38 16.93
CA VAL A 11 7.92 -7.20 15.85
C VAL A 11 8.20 -6.33 14.64
N GLY A 12 9.46 -6.22 14.25
CA GLY A 12 9.90 -5.47 13.08
C GLY A 12 10.16 -6.36 11.88
N PHE A 13 9.94 -5.83 10.68
CA PHE A 13 10.44 -6.41 9.43
C PHE A 13 11.57 -5.54 8.92
N ALA A 14 12.72 -6.13 8.63
CA ALA A 14 13.91 -5.39 8.26
C ALA A 14 14.72 -6.05 7.15
N LEU A 15 15.35 -5.23 6.32
CA LEU A 15 16.41 -5.64 5.40
C LEU A 15 17.75 -5.72 6.13
N GLU A 16 17.96 -4.78 7.04
CA GLU A 16 19.14 -4.67 7.92
C GLU A 16 18.71 -4.13 9.27
N ILE A 17 19.46 -4.46 10.30
CA ILE A 17 19.18 -3.96 11.66
C ILE A 17 19.79 -2.56 11.79
N HIS A 18 18.95 -1.60 12.15
CA HIS A 18 19.34 -0.23 12.46
C HIS A 18 18.75 0.20 13.82
N GLU A 19 19.01 1.44 14.25
CA GLU A 19 18.74 1.91 15.62
C GLU A 19 17.30 1.70 16.10
N THR A 20 16.33 1.72 15.21
CA THR A 20 14.94 1.45 15.58
C THR A 20 14.73 -0.01 15.92
N HIS A 21 15.33 -0.92 15.14
CA HIS A 21 15.19 -2.37 15.35
C HIS A 21 15.93 -2.90 16.58
N GLU A 22 16.87 -2.11 17.15
CA GLU A 22 17.50 -2.45 18.44
C GLU A 22 16.49 -2.45 19.61
N LEU A 23 15.31 -1.87 19.40
CA LEU A 23 14.22 -1.82 20.36
C LEU A 23 13.12 -2.84 20.10
N ASP A 24 13.22 -3.61 19.01
CA ASP A 24 12.26 -4.65 18.68
C ASP A 24 12.55 -5.92 19.50
N ASP A 25 11.50 -6.60 19.94
CA ASP A 25 11.63 -7.91 20.61
C ASP A 25 11.95 -9.02 19.60
N ILE A 26 11.43 -8.89 18.39
CA ILE A 26 11.65 -9.84 17.29
C ILE A 26 11.89 -9.05 15.99
N VAL A 27 12.98 -9.35 15.30
CA VAL A 27 13.23 -8.84 13.95
C VAL A 27 13.12 -9.98 12.94
N LEU A 28 12.25 -9.82 11.96
CA LEU A 28 12.04 -10.77 10.87
C LEU A 28 12.67 -10.23 9.59
N PRO A 29 13.43 -11.05 8.84
CA PRO A 29 14.00 -10.62 7.58
C PRO A 29 12.91 -10.45 6.53
N MET A 30 13.00 -9.38 5.74
CA MET A 30 12.11 -9.14 4.61
C MET A 30 12.90 -9.12 3.29
N PRO A 31 12.25 -9.46 2.16
CA PRO A 31 12.89 -9.40 0.85
C PRO A 31 13.17 -7.95 0.45
N THR A 32 14.23 -7.75 -0.30
CA THR A 32 14.49 -6.47 -0.97
C THR A 32 13.48 -6.24 -2.10
N TYR A 33 13.43 -5.01 -2.62
CA TYR A 33 12.57 -4.70 -3.77
C TYR A 33 12.92 -5.51 -5.03
N LEU A 34 14.15 -6.03 -5.15
CA LEU A 34 14.53 -6.94 -6.24
C LEU A 34 14.03 -8.37 -6.06
N GLU A 35 13.65 -8.74 -4.86
CA GLU A 35 13.23 -10.08 -4.44
C GLU A 35 11.72 -10.16 -4.18
N ALA A 36 11.02 -9.04 -4.22
CA ALA A 36 9.59 -8.93 -3.92
C ALA A 36 8.76 -8.63 -5.17
N ASN A 37 7.55 -9.16 -5.20
CA ASN A 37 6.52 -8.70 -6.11
C ASN A 37 5.71 -7.60 -5.45
N ALA A 38 5.17 -6.68 -6.25
CA ALA A 38 4.24 -5.68 -5.78
C ALA A 38 3.26 -5.28 -6.90
N PHE A 39 2.09 -4.80 -6.50
CA PHE A 39 1.09 -4.21 -7.37
C PHE A 39 0.83 -2.79 -6.88
N HIS A 40 1.22 -1.82 -7.69
CA HIS A 40 1.16 -0.41 -7.33
C HIS A 40 0.18 0.32 -8.23
N GLY A 41 -0.68 1.13 -7.62
CA GLY A 41 -1.50 2.10 -8.33
C GLY A 41 -0.95 3.51 -8.24
N SER A 42 -1.58 4.41 -8.99
CA SER A 42 -1.45 5.84 -8.73
C SER A 42 -1.88 6.10 -7.27
N HIS A 43 -1.22 7.02 -6.60
CA HIS A 43 -1.38 7.23 -5.15
C HIS A 43 -2.83 7.43 -4.67
N VAL A 44 -3.71 7.87 -5.54
CA VAL A 44 -5.13 8.03 -5.25
C VAL A 44 -5.80 6.69 -4.95
N ASP A 45 -5.43 5.63 -5.67
CA ASP A 45 -6.00 4.29 -5.48
C ASP A 45 -5.48 3.61 -4.21
N ALA A 46 -4.31 4.01 -3.75
CA ALA A 46 -3.72 3.51 -2.50
C ALA A 46 -4.28 4.18 -1.23
N GLY A 47 -5.26 5.07 -1.36
CA GLY A 47 -5.80 5.81 -0.22
C GLY A 47 -4.83 6.82 0.40
N THR A 48 -3.66 7.02 -0.19
CA THR A 48 -2.64 7.98 0.23
C THR A 48 -2.80 9.37 -0.42
N GLY A 49 -3.76 9.52 -1.19
CA GLY A 49 -4.60 10.71 -1.51
C GLY A 49 -4.01 11.84 -2.31
N ASP A 50 -2.74 12.12 -2.32
CA ASP A 50 -2.40 13.52 -2.57
C ASP A 50 -1.32 13.77 -3.61
N ALA A 51 -0.51 12.82 -3.94
CA ALA A 51 0.66 13.11 -4.77
C ALA A 51 0.30 13.45 -6.22
N LEU A 52 -0.91 13.07 -6.67
CA LEU A 52 -1.33 13.27 -8.06
C LEU A 52 -2.76 13.84 -8.16
N ALA A 53 -3.20 14.62 -7.18
CA ALA A 53 -4.46 15.33 -7.28
C ALA A 53 -4.46 16.24 -8.52
N GLY A 54 -5.52 16.12 -9.32
CA GLY A 54 -5.63 16.85 -10.58
C GLY A 54 -5.01 16.17 -11.80
N ASP A 55 -4.23 15.10 -11.64
CA ASP A 55 -3.66 14.37 -12.76
C ASP A 55 -4.76 13.68 -13.58
N PRO A 56 -4.86 13.94 -14.90
CA PRO A 56 -5.85 13.32 -15.76
C PRO A 56 -5.60 11.83 -16.03
N VAL A 57 -4.46 11.30 -15.62
CA VAL A 57 -4.05 9.94 -15.91
C VAL A 57 -3.87 9.14 -14.63
N GLY A 58 -4.56 8.00 -14.55
CA GLY A 58 -4.31 6.97 -13.54
C GLY A 58 -3.53 5.81 -14.14
N PHE A 59 -2.82 5.07 -13.31
CA PHE A 59 -2.12 3.88 -13.76
C PHE A 59 -1.99 2.86 -12.63
N HIS A 60 -1.89 1.59 -13.02
CA HIS A 60 -1.39 0.52 -12.17
C HIS A 60 -0.21 -0.17 -12.87
N HIS A 61 0.77 -0.55 -12.11
CA HIS A 61 1.92 -1.30 -12.60
C HIS A 61 2.33 -2.38 -11.61
N ILE A 62 3.07 -3.35 -12.10
CA ILE A 62 3.66 -4.36 -11.25
C ILE A 62 5.17 -4.15 -11.10
N GLN A 63 5.65 -4.54 -9.95
CA GLN A 63 7.03 -4.89 -9.73
C GLN A 63 7.14 -6.41 -9.72
N GLN A 64 8.00 -6.97 -10.54
CA GLN A 64 8.29 -8.41 -10.53
C GLN A 64 9.63 -8.65 -9.86
N ALA A 65 9.67 -9.67 -8.99
CA ALA A 65 10.92 -10.09 -8.39
C ALA A 65 11.91 -10.53 -9.49
N ALA A 66 13.06 -9.87 -9.52
CA ALA A 66 14.16 -10.18 -10.43
C ALA A 66 15.09 -11.27 -9.85
N LEU A 67 15.09 -11.42 -8.54
CA LEU A 67 15.90 -12.35 -7.80
C LEU A 67 15.01 -13.20 -6.88
N LYS A 68 15.47 -14.41 -6.58
CA LYS A 68 14.84 -15.21 -5.54
C LYS A 68 15.33 -14.74 -4.18
N PRO A 69 14.44 -14.53 -3.19
CA PRO A 69 14.88 -14.19 -1.84
C PRO A 69 15.71 -15.32 -1.23
N PRO A 70 16.63 -15.02 -0.30
CA PRO A 70 17.36 -16.01 0.47
C PRO A 70 16.43 -16.97 1.22
N GLU A 71 16.94 -18.13 1.58
CA GLU A 71 16.19 -19.09 2.37
C GLU A 71 15.77 -18.50 3.72
N GLY A 72 14.51 -18.68 4.10
CA GLY A 72 13.93 -18.13 5.33
C GLY A 72 13.41 -16.70 5.22
N VAL A 73 13.72 -15.98 4.15
CA VAL A 73 13.17 -14.64 3.88
C VAL A 73 11.81 -14.78 3.20
N ARG A 74 10.79 -14.16 3.78
CA ARG A 74 9.40 -14.20 3.30
C ARG A 74 8.83 -12.80 3.20
N SER A 75 7.88 -12.63 2.27
CA SER A 75 7.11 -11.39 2.18
C SER A 75 6.42 -11.08 3.52
N PRO A 76 6.49 -9.81 4.00
CA PRO A 76 5.74 -9.39 5.18
C PRO A 76 4.25 -9.70 5.09
N VAL A 77 3.66 -9.59 3.90
CA VAL A 77 2.24 -9.93 3.66
C VAL A 77 1.99 -11.40 3.96
N GLU A 78 2.81 -12.31 3.45
CA GLU A 78 2.67 -13.75 3.70
C GLU A 78 2.85 -14.10 5.19
N VAL A 79 3.81 -13.47 5.86
CA VAL A 79 4.04 -13.68 7.30
C VAL A 79 2.84 -13.19 8.10
N MET A 80 2.34 -11.98 7.81
CA MET A 80 1.18 -11.43 8.51
C MET A 80 -0.08 -12.27 8.27
N MET A 81 -0.31 -12.74 7.06
CA MET A 81 -1.43 -13.64 6.74
C MET A 81 -1.36 -14.96 7.54
N GLU A 82 -0.17 -15.51 7.73
CA GLU A 82 0.04 -16.69 8.57
C GLU A 82 -0.23 -16.39 10.04
N ILE A 83 0.20 -15.23 10.55
CA ILE A 83 -0.07 -14.79 11.92
C ILE A 83 -1.59 -14.64 12.13
N TYR A 84 -2.28 -13.93 11.24
CA TYR A 84 -3.72 -13.73 11.31
C TYR A 84 -4.50 -15.06 11.26
N HIS A 85 -4.04 -16.00 10.42
CA HIS A 85 -4.63 -17.32 10.37
C HIS A 85 -4.47 -18.06 11.69
N ARG A 86 -3.28 -18.09 12.27
CA ARG A 86 -3.02 -18.75 13.57
C ARG A 86 -3.74 -18.08 14.73
N ALA A 87 -3.90 -16.78 14.67
CA ALA A 87 -4.68 -16.02 15.65
C ALA A 87 -6.19 -16.17 15.50
N GLY A 88 -6.68 -16.81 14.41
CA GLY A 88 -8.10 -17.03 14.15
C GLY A 88 -8.86 -15.76 13.71
N ILE A 89 -8.15 -14.72 13.25
CA ILE A 89 -8.74 -13.42 12.85
C ILE A 89 -8.62 -13.16 11.33
N LEU A 90 -8.16 -14.13 10.55
CA LEU A 90 -7.92 -13.94 9.13
C LEU A 90 -9.18 -13.51 8.36
N ASP A 91 -10.34 -14.05 8.72
CA ASP A 91 -11.61 -13.72 8.07
C ASP A 91 -12.01 -12.26 8.32
N ASP A 92 -11.77 -11.75 9.52
CA ASP A 92 -12.01 -10.34 9.86
C ASP A 92 -11.05 -9.42 9.09
N VAL A 93 -9.80 -9.84 8.94
CA VAL A 93 -8.80 -9.12 8.12
C VAL A 93 -9.26 -9.07 6.66
N TYR A 94 -9.83 -10.15 6.12
CA TYR A 94 -10.37 -10.15 4.76
C TYR A 94 -11.54 -9.19 4.58
N LEU A 95 -12.43 -9.06 5.57
CA LEU A 95 -13.51 -8.08 5.51
C LEU A 95 -12.96 -6.64 5.39
N VAL A 96 -11.92 -6.33 6.17
CA VAL A 96 -11.26 -5.02 6.11
C VAL A 96 -10.53 -4.85 4.78
N ALA A 97 -9.75 -5.85 4.35
CA ALA A 97 -8.99 -5.82 3.10
C ALA A 97 -9.91 -5.64 1.87
N ASN A 98 -11.01 -6.40 1.79
CA ASN A 98 -11.98 -6.26 0.71
C ASN A 98 -12.51 -4.82 0.59
N ARG A 99 -12.76 -4.18 1.73
CA ARG A 99 -13.24 -2.80 1.76
C ARG A 99 -12.15 -1.79 1.42
N SER A 100 -10.97 -1.91 2.01
CA SER A 100 -9.87 -0.97 1.82
C SER A 100 -9.28 -1.03 0.40
N MET A 101 -9.21 -2.23 -0.19
CA MET A 101 -8.77 -2.43 -1.57
C MET A 101 -9.89 -2.22 -2.59
N GLY A 102 -11.13 -1.97 -2.16
CA GLY A 102 -12.27 -1.80 -3.04
C GLY A 102 -12.61 -3.04 -3.88
N LEU A 103 -12.35 -4.24 -3.35
CA LEU A 103 -12.61 -5.48 -4.08
C LEU A 103 -14.11 -5.67 -4.31
N LYS A 104 -14.47 -6.14 -5.50
CA LYS A 104 -15.86 -6.38 -5.95
C LYS A 104 -16.07 -7.86 -6.26
N PRO A 105 -17.31 -8.38 -6.07
CA PRO A 105 -17.63 -9.72 -6.55
C PRO A 105 -17.33 -9.87 -8.05
N PRO A 106 -16.79 -11.02 -8.49
CA PRO A 106 -16.51 -12.24 -7.72
C PRO A 106 -15.11 -12.31 -7.08
N TYR A 107 -14.39 -11.21 -7.01
CA TYR A 107 -12.96 -11.18 -6.63
C TYR A 107 -12.72 -10.93 -5.13
N LEU A 108 -13.73 -11.00 -4.29
CA LEU A 108 -13.58 -10.84 -2.84
C LEU A 108 -12.68 -11.92 -2.25
N LEU A 109 -11.92 -11.56 -1.23
CA LEU A 109 -11.27 -12.52 -0.35
C LEU A 109 -12.35 -13.16 0.54
N GLU A 110 -12.46 -14.47 0.47
CA GLU A 110 -13.56 -15.23 1.08
C GLU A 110 -13.11 -15.84 2.40
N ALA A 111 -14.00 -15.81 3.38
CA ALA A 111 -13.77 -16.47 4.67
C ALA A 111 -13.45 -17.95 4.52
N GLY A 112 -12.56 -18.46 5.38
CA GLY A 112 -12.13 -19.84 5.39
C GLY A 112 -11.19 -20.24 4.26
N LYS A 113 -10.85 -19.34 3.33
CA LYS A 113 -9.86 -19.59 2.28
C LYS A 113 -8.50 -18.98 2.64
N ARG A 114 -7.46 -19.54 2.06
CA ARG A 114 -6.12 -18.95 2.11
C ARG A 114 -5.71 -18.53 0.71
N TYR A 115 -5.12 -17.34 0.61
CA TYR A 115 -4.65 -16.78 -0.63
C TYR A 115 -3.15 -16.50 -0.53
N THR A 116 -2.44 -16.74 -1.60
CA THR A 116 -1.09 -16.24 -1.80
C THR A 116 -1.12 -14.75 -2.12
N GLU A 117 0.00 -14.09 -1.95
CA GLU A 117 0.15 -12.67 -2.33
C GLU A 117 -0.20 -12.45 -3.81
N ALA A 118 0.27 -13.33 -4.70
CA ALA A 118 -0.03 -13.26 -6.13
C ALA A 118 -1.54 -13.41 -6.43
N GLU A 119 -2.25 -14.26 -5.70
CA GLU A 119 -3.71 -14.41 -5.84
C GLU A 119 -4.46 -13.15 -5.34
N ILE A 120 -3.94 -12.49 -4.31
CA ILE A 120 -4.50 -11.22 -3.82
C ILE A 120 -4.30 -10.13 -4.89
N PHE A 121 -3.11 -10.02 -5.48
CA PHE A 121 -2.84 -9.09 -6.57
C PHE A 121 -3.69 -9.36 -7.80
N ASP A 122 -3.86 -10.62 -8.19
CA ASP A 122 -4.73 -11.02 -9.30
C ASP A 122 -6.18 -10.58 -9.07
N ARG A 123 -6.71 -10.85 -7.89
CA ARG A 123 -8.06 -10.45 -7.50
C ARG A 123 -8.23 -8.94 -7.49
N HIS A 124 -7.24 -8.22 -7.00
CA HIS A 124 -7.27 -6.76 -6.98
C HIS A 124 -7.25 -6.20 -8.41
N ALA A 125 -6.34 -6.64 -9.24
CA ALA A 125 -6.24 -6.22 -10.63
C ALA A 125 -7.53 -6.50 -11.41
N LYS A 126 -8.09 -7.71 -11.30
CA LYS A 126 -9.35 -8.08 -11.94
C LYS A 126 -10.55 -7.31 -11.40
N SER A 127 -10.56 -6.99 -10.13
CA SER A 127 -11.61 -6.17 -9.52
C SER A 127 -11.64 -4.74 -10.06
N LEU A 128 -10.48 -4.20 -10.43
CA LEU A 128 -10.32 -2.87 -10.99
C LEU A 128 -10.62 -2.83 -12.49
N TYR A 129 -10.10 -3.81 -13.23
CA TYR A 129 -9.97 -3.73 -14.69
C TYR A 129 -10.64 -4.85 -15.47
N GLY A 130 -11.29 -5.80 -14.80
CA GLY A 130 -11.97 -6.93 -15.43
C GLY A 130 -11.10 -8.19 -15.53
N GLU A 131 -11.75 -9.30 -15.88
CA GLU A 131 -11.17 -10.65 -15.86
C GLU A 131 -9.91 -10.78 -16.72
N GLU A 132 -9.84 -10.07 -17.83
CA GLU A 132 -8.72 -10.10 -18.77
C GLU A 132 -7.45 -9.40 -18.25
N HIS A 133 -7.56 -8.55 -17.23
CA HIS A 133 -6.46 -7.74 -16.70
C HIS A 133 -5.98 -8.26 -15.33
N GLY A 134 -5.85 -9.59 -15.20
CA GLY A 134 -5.30 -10.20 -14.00
C GLY A 134 -3.77 -10.11 -13.92
N TRP A 135 -3.22 -10.76 -12.89
CA TRP A 135 -1.79 -10.76 -12.59
C TRP A 135 -0.92 -11.20 -13.78
N ASP A 136 -1.35 -12.22 -14.54
CA ASP A 136 -0.60 -12.70 -15.70
C ASP A 136 -0.60 -11.70 -16.86
N TRP A 137 -1.66 -10.92 -17.02
CA TRP A 137 -1.68 -9.83 -17.99
C TRP A 137 -0.66 -8.75 -17.60
N PHE A 138 -0.62 -8.36 -16.35
CA PHE A 138 0.34 -7.38 -15.85
C PHE A 138 1.78 -7.87 -15.95
N LYS A 139 2.05 -9.15 -15.68
CA LYS A 139 3.39 -9.73 -15.89
C LYS A 139 3.88 -9.58 -17.33
N LYS A 140 2.98 -9.64 -18.29
CA LYS A 140 3.30 -9.52 -19.71
C LYS A 140 3.41 -8.07 -20.18
N ASN A 141 2.56 -7.18 -19.68
CA ASN A 141 2.40 -5.81 -20.17
C ASN A 141 3.06 -4.76 -19.28
N GLY A 142 3.26 -5.07 -18.01
CA GLY A 142 3.95 -4.23 -17.03
C GLY A 142 3.08 -3.16 -16.41
N VAL A 143 2.39 -2.36 -17.21
CA VAL A 143 1.59 -1.21 -16.76
C VAL A 143 0.27 -1.13 -17.53
N LEU A 144 -0.78 -0.72 -16.84
CA LEU A 144 -2.04 -0.30 -17.43
C LEU A 144 -2.27 1.17 -17.09
N VAL A 145 -2.56 1.96 -18.10
CA VAL A 145 -2.82 3.40 -18.00
C VAL A 145 -4.28 3.64 -18.39
N HIS A 146 -4.98 4.50 -17.65
CA HIS A 146 -6.35 4.90 -17.95
C HIS A 146 -6.56 6.39 -17.73
N GLU A 147 -7.52 6.97 -18.44
CA GLU A 147 -7.98 8.33 -18.18
C GLU A 147 -8.83 8.34 -16.91
N ARG A 148 -8.68 9.39 -16.12
CA ARG A 148 -9.40 9.60 -14.87
C ARG A 148 -10.45 10.68 -15.05
N ASP A 149 -11.65 10.39 -14.56
CA ASP A 149 -12.71 11.38 -14.46
C ASP A 149 -12.37 12.47 -13.44
N VAL A 150 -13.07 13.60 -13.51
CA VAL A 150 -12.83 14.74 -12.61
C VAL A 150 -12.99 14.34 -11.14
N GLU A 151 -13.97 13.49 -10.85
CA GLU A 151 -14.24 12.97 -9.51
C GLU A 151 -13.10 12.10 -8.99
N GLU A 152 -12.43 11.36 -9.85
CA GLU A 152 -11.27 10.53 -9.52
C GLU A 152 -9.99 11.36 -9.35
N ARG A 153 -9.87 12.50 -10.06
CA ARG A 153 -8.74 13.41 -9.93
C ARG A 153 -8.73 14.15 -8.60
N TYR A 154 -9.91 14.33 -8.00
CA TYR A 154 -10.09 15.07 -6.76
C TYR A 154 -10.90 14.23 -5.75
N PRO A 155 -10.31 13.14 -5.21
CA PRO A 155 -11.02 12.21 -4.32
C PRO A 155 -11.46 12.84 -3.01
N GLY A 156 -10.80 13.92 -2.59
CA GLY A 156 -11.28 14.77 -1.51
C GLY A 156 -12.43 15.64 -1.99
N ARG A 157 -13.68 15.25 -1.71
CA ARG A 157 -14.79 16.18 -1.91
C ARG A 157 -14.47 17.47 -1.16
N PHE A 158 -14.53 18.60 -1.86
CA PHE A 158 -14.55 19.90 -1.20
C PHE A 158 -15.78 19.95 -0.29
N ILE A 159 -15.61 19.47 0.91
CA ILE A 159 -16.57 19.72 1.99
C ILE A 159 -16.63 21.24 2.10
N LYS A 160 -17.81 21.83 2.28
CA LYS A 160 -18.04 23.27 2.41
C LYS A 160 -17.33 23.91 3.61
N ALA A 161 -16.21 23.37 4.02
CA ALA A 161 -15.36 23.88 5.08
C ALA A 161 -14.27 24.74 4.43
N ARG A 162 -14.28 26.05 4.68
CA ARG A 162 -13.10 26.86 4.48
C ARG A 162 -12.07 26.43 5.52
N ILE A 163 -11.09 25.65 5.09
CA ILE A 163 -9.92 25.35 5.92
C ILE A 163 -8.95 26.50 5.65
N PRO A 164 -8.67 27.38 6.60
CA PRO A 164 -7.63 28.39 6.42
C PRO A 164 -6.29 27.67 6.36
N ILE A 165 -5.66 27.68 5.20
CA ILE A 165 -4.30 27.16 5.05
C ILE A 165 -3.38 28.28 5.53
N TYR A 166 -2.78 28.10 6.69
CA TYR A 166 -1.74 28.97 7.22
C TYR A 166 -0.38 28.32 6.95
N LEU A 167 0.38 28.94 6.08
CA LEU A 167 1.73 28.49 5.71
C LEU A 167 2.75 29.52 6.18
N GLU A 168 3.30 29.29 7.35
CA GLU A 168 4.20 30.19 8.06
C GLU A 168 5.44 30.56 7.22
N HIS A 169 5.98 29.60 6.47
CA HIS A 169 7.13 29.85 5.58
C HIS A 169 6.82 30.82 4.43
N PHE A 170 5.58 30.93 3.96
CA PHE A 170 5.21 31.95 2.97
C PHE A 170 5.13 33.35 3.57
N ILE A 171 4.81 33.44 4.85
CA ILE A 171 4.84 34.72 5.56
C ILE A 171 6.28 35.17 5.72
N GLY A 172 7.19 34.30 6.17
CA GLY A 172 8.61 34.60 6.26
C GLY A 172 9.21 34.98 4.90
N LEU A 173 8.91 34.26 3.84
CA LEU A 173 9.36 34.56 2.48
C LEU A 173 8.85 35.96 2.02
N ARG A 174 7.59 36.32 2.31
CA ARG A 174 7.05 37.64 2.00
C ARG A 174 7.80 38.75 2.74
N GLU A 175 8.11 38.53 4.02
CA GLU A 175 8.84 39.49 4.84
C GLU A 175 10.27 39.70 4.32
N GLU A 176 10.95 38.61 3.96
CA GLU A 176 12.28 38.65 3.33
C GLU A 176 12.26 39.42 2.01
N LEU A 177 11.28 39.20 1.14
CA LEU A 177 11.13 39.90 -0.14
C LEU A 177 10.80 41.38 0.00
N GLN A 178 10.24 41.79 1.14
CA GLN A 178 9.98 43.23 1.42
C GLN A 178 11.21 43.98 1.93
N THR A 179 12.27 43.25 2.31
CA THR A 179 13.52 43.83 2.82
C THR A 179 14.60 43.99 1.73
N VAL A 180 14.34 43.53 0.52
CA VAL A 180 15.18 43.68 -0.69
C VAL A 180 14.63 44.80 -1.56
#